data_66033c3a3e711b37183f30598a4ed4b5
#
_entry.id   66033c3a3e711b37183f30598a4ed4b5
#
_cell.length_a   1.000
_cell.length_b   1.000
_cell.length_c   1.000
_cell.angle_alpha   90.00
_cell.angle_beta   90.00
_cell.angle_gamma   90.00
#
_symmetry.space_group_name_H-M   'P 1'
#
loop_
_entity.id
_entity.type
_entity.pdbx_description
1 polymer ?
#
loop_
_entity_poly.entity_id
_entity_poly.type
_entity_poly.pdbx_seq_one_letter_code
_entity_poly.pdbx_strand_id
1 'polypeptide(L)'
;TYIAKLRQKNITVLPPDINLSTLSYQIKDNKIICPLQIIKNISNIQANQIIECRQEGEFTSFINFAKRMYGKIIDKSALENLINAGVFNNLSINEQTLINNLDMIINYLELSLDIDSLEISEPILQDYPEYSKSELVKKELSSFGFYLSSHPVNFYRKNNKINTLSLNNYEN
;
A
#
# COMPACT_ATOMS: atom_id res chain seq x y z
N THR A 1 -12.67 10.33 14.95
CA THR A 1 -11.26 9.90 14.73
C THR A 1 -10.40 11.10 14.34
N TYR A 2 -9.09 11.08 14.61
CA TYR A 2 -8.14 12.15 14.23
C TYR A 2 -8.19 12.46 12.73
N ILE A 3 -8.31 11.43 11.88
CA ILE A 3 -8.40 11.57 10.42
C ILE A 3 -9.63 12.40 10.02
N ALA A 4 -10.77 12.21 10.67
CA ALA A 4 -11.96 13.00 10.40
C ALA A 4 -11.76 14.48 10.73
N LYS A 5 -11.05 14.80 11.84
CA LYS A 5 -10.71 16.18 12.21
C LYS A 5 -9.72 16.83 11.22
N LEU A 6 -8.78 16.06 10.70
CA LEU A 6 -7.83 16.53 9.68
C LEU A 6 -8.56 16.89 8.38
N ARG A 7 -9.52 16.06 7.95
CA ARG A 7 -10.33 16.33 6.76
C ARG A 7 -11.19 17.59 6.92
N GLN A 8 -11.76 17.83 8.12
CA GLN A 8 -12.49 19.07 8.39
C GLN A 8 -11.62 20.32 8.25
N LYS A 9 -10.29 20.17 8.44
CA LYS A 9 -9.29 21.24 8.25
C LYS A 9 -8.69 21.26 6.83
N ASN A 10 -9.29 20.57 5.87
CA ASN A 10 -8.80 20.41 4.49
C ASN A 10 -7.38 19.79 4.41
N ILE A 11 -7.02 18.96 5.38
CA ILE A 11 -5.78 18.19 5.36
C ILE A 11 -6.09 16.79 4.82
N THR A 12 -5.45 16.42 3.72
CA THR A 12 -5.57 15.08 3.12
C THR A 12 -4.53 14.15 3.72
N VAL A 13 -4.97 12.97 4.18
CA VAL A 13 -4.06 11.91 4.61
C VAL A 13 -3.89 10.93 3.46
N LEU A 14 -2.65 10.76 3.00
CA LEU A 14 -2.28 9.83 1.93
C LEU A 14 -1.76 8.53 2.52
N PRO A 15 -2.08 7.38 1.90
CA PRO A 15 -1.50 6.10 2.30
C PRO A 15 0.03 6.10 2.12
N PRO A 16 0.73 5.10 2.69
CA PRO A 16 2.14 4.91 2.40
C PRO A 16 2.40 4.72 0.91
N ASP A 17 3.52 5.24 0.43
CA ASP A 17 3.98 5.15 -0.94
C ASP A 17 5.44 4.69 -0.96
N ILE A 18 5.79 3.79 -1.87
CA ILE A 18 7.11 3.15 -1.91
C ILE A 18 8.25 4.15 -2.17
N ASN A 19 7.98 5.19 -2.96
CA ASN A 19 8.96 6.21 -3.33
C ASN A 19 8.92 7.46 -2.44
N LEU A 20 7.79 7.74 -1.77
CA LEU A 20 7.61 8.98 -1.02
C LEU A 20 7.72 8.80 0.49
N SER A 21 7.20 7.68 1.04
CA SER A 21 7.11 7.50 2.49
C SER A 21 8.47 7.34 3.16
N THR A 22 8.58 7.86 4.38
CA THR A 22 9.74 7.70 5.27
C THR A 22 9.37 6.92 6.52
N LEU A 23 10.22 6.97 7.55
CA LEU A 23 9.93 6.36 8.86
C LEU A 23 8.95 7.16 9.70
N SER A 24 8.70 8.41 9.36
CA SER A 24 7.78 9.29 10.09
C SER A 24 6.77 9.93 9.15
N TYR A 25 5.68 10.46 9.72
CA TYR A 25 4.70 11.24 8.97
C TYR A 25 5.34 12.48 8.37
N GLN A 26 5.09 12.71 7.09
CA GLN A 26 5.53 13.91 6.39
C GLN A 26 4.35 14.81 6.09
N ILE A 27 4.55 16.12 6.26
CA ILE A 27 3.55 17.13 5.91
C ILE A 27 4.09 17.93 4.74
N LYS A 28 3.37 17.92 3.62
CA LYS A 28 3.69 18.67 2.43
C LYS A 28 2.39 19.13 1.76
N ASP A 29 2.28 20.42 1.45
CA ASP A 29 1.15 21.01 0.70
C ASP A 29 -0.25 20.60 1.25
N ASN A 30 -0.47 20.74 2.54
CA ASN A 30 -1.69 20.31 3.25
C ASN A 30 -2.00 18.80 3.12
N LYS A 31 -1.00 17.99 2.78
CA LYS A 31 -1.10 16.53 2.72
C LYS A 31 -0.20 15.92 3.80
N ILE A 32 -0.69 14.90 4.45
CA ILE A 32 0.08 14.06 5.37
C ILE A 32 0.35 12.75 4.64
N ILE A 33 1.62 12.45 4.40
CA ILE A 33 2.06 11.15 3.84
C ILE A 33 2.34 10.23 5.01
N CYS A 34 1.67 9.08 5.02
CA CYS A 34 1.87 8.07 6.05
C CYS A 34 3.22 7.37 5.89
N PRO A 35 3.90 7.03 7.00
CA PRO A 35 5.17 6.31 6.97
C PRO A 35 4.98 4.83 6.60
N LEU A 36 6.05 4.17 6.13
CA LEU A 36 6.05 2.72 5.86
C LEU A 36 5.81 1.89 7.14
N GLN A 37 6.20 2.40 8.29
CA GLN A 37 6.07 1.72 9.59
C GLN A 37 4.64 1.48 10.06
N ILE A 38 3.64 2.16 9.49
CA ILE A 38 2.23 1.89 9.86
C ILE A 38 1.72 0.59 9.24
N ILE A 39 2.44 0.04 8.29
CA ILE A 39 2.07 -1.21 7.62
C ILE A 39 2.37 -2.37 8.57
N LYS A 40 1.33 -3.12 8.93
CA LYS A 40 1.49 -4.31 9.79
C LYS A 40 2.45 -5.31 9.15
N ASN A 41 3.22 -5.97 9.99
CA ASN A 41 4.20 -6.99 9.61
C ASN A 41 5.35 -6.46 8.72
N ILE A 42 5.51 -5.15 8.59
CA ILE A 42 6.70 -4.52 8.05
C ILE A 42 7.52 -3.96 9.22
N SER A 43 8.70 -4.53 9.42
CA SER A 43 9.61 -4.11 10.49
C SER A 43 10.28 -2.76 10.17
N ASN A 44 10.78 -2.10 11.22
CA ASN A 44 11.57 -0.88 11.06
C ASN A 44 12.83 -1.10 10.21
N ILE A 45 13.43 -2.29 10.28
CA ILE A 45 14.60 -2.65 9.49
C ILE A 45 14.23 -2.73 8.01
N GLN A 46 13.12 -3.41 7.67
CA GLN A 46 12.63 -3.49 6.30
C GLN A 46 12.27 -2.11 5.74
N ALA A 47 11.57 -1.27 6.52
CA ALA A 47 11.24 0.09 6.11
C ALA A 47 12.47 0.95 5.85
N ASN A 48 13.49 0.88 6.73
CA ASN A 48 14.78 1.57 6.54
C ASN A 48 15.47 1.12 5.26
N GLN A 49 15.58 -0.18 5.02
CA GLN A 49 16.26 -0.73 3.85
C GLN A 49 15.56 -0.34 2.54
N ILE A 50 14.23 -0.23 2.53
CA ILE A 50 13.49 0.30 1.38
C ILE A 50 13.88 1.75 1.13
N ILE A 51 13.94 2.58 2.19
CA ILE A 51 14.30 3.99 2.09
C ILE A 51 15.75 4.17 1.63
N GLU A 52 16.68 3.38 2.15
CA GLU A 52 18.09 3.39 1.75
C GLU A 52 18.26 2.96 0.29
N CYS A 53 17.63 1.85 -0.10
CA CYS A 53 17.72 1.32 -1.45
C CYS A 53 17.23 2.33 -2.52
N ARG A 54 16.17 3.08 -2.25
CA ARG A 54 15.68 4.09 -3.21
C ARG A 54 16.54 5.33 -3.32
N GLN A 55 17.52 5.57 -2.42
CA GLN A 55 18.49 6.65 -2.57
C GLN A 55 19.40 6.43 -3.78
N GLU A 56 19.61 5.19 -4.18
CA GLU A 56 20.32 4.84 -5.42
C GLU A 56 19.49 5.11 -6.69
N GLY A 57 18.20 5.42 -6.55
CA GLY A 57 17.22 5.70 -7.59
C GLY A 57 15.84 5.24 -7.19
N GLU A 58 14.81 6.01 -7.57
CA GLU A 58 13.42 5.64 -7.32
C GLU A 58 13.06 4.28 -7.95
N PHE A 59 12.11 3.60 -7.34
CA PHE A 59 11.57 2.36 -7.91
C PHE A 59 10.65 2.70 -9.09
N THR A 60 11.02 2.22 -10.28
CA THR A 60 10.32 2.53 -11.53
C THR A 60 9.16 1.57 -11.83
N SER A 61 9.18 0.37 -11.24
CA SER A 61 8.13 -0.64 -11.34
C SER A 61 8.17 -1.57 -10.13
N PHE A 62 7.12 -2.38 -9.95
CA PHE A 62 7.12 -3.42 -8.93
C PHE A 62 8.25 -4.44 -9.14
N ILE A 63 8.50 -4.86 -10.37
CA ILE A 63 9.60 -5.79 -10.68
C ILE A 63 10.96 -5.15 -10.36
N ASN A 64 11.15 -3.86 -10.67
CA ASN A 64 12.37 -3.15 -10.29
C ASN A 64 12.58 -3.13 -8.77
N PHE A 65 11.51 -2.87 -8.00
CA PHE A 65 11.55 -2.97 -6.53
C PHE A 65 11.91 -4.38 -6.08
N ALA A 66 11.21 -5.38 -6.60
CA ALA A 66 11.39 -6.76 -6.19
C ALA A 66 12.81 -7.29 -6.50
N LYS A 67 13.38 -6.99 -7.67
CA LYS A 67 14.77 -7.32 -8.01
C LYS A 67 15.80 -6.75 -7.03
N ARG A 68 15.53 -5.55 -6.52
CA ARG A 68 16.46 -4.87 -5.61
C ARG A 68 16.34 -5.33 -4.16
N MET A 69 15.16 -5.79 -3.74
CA MET A 69 14.81 -6.03 -2.33
C MET A 69 14.52 -7.48 -1.96
N TYR A 70 13.94 -8.29 -2.88
CA TYR A 70 13.56 -9.67 -2.59
C TYR A 70 14.77 -10.57 -2.33
N GLY A 71 14.60 -11.52 -1.42
CA GLY A 71 15.64 -12.48 -1.03
C GLY A 71 16.75 -11.93 -0.14
N LYS A 72 16.76 -10.61 0.13
CA LYS A 72 17.70 -9.96 1.06
C LYS A 72 17.01 -9.73 2.42
N ILE A 73 16.09 -8.80 2.47
CA ILE A 73 15.35 -8.40 3.68
C ILE A 73 13.85 -8.52 3.47
N ILE A 74 13.39 -8.44 2.23
CA ILE A 74 11.99 -8.57 1.85
C ILE A 74 11.76 -9.99 1.35
N ASP A 75 10.90 -10.72 2.05
CA ASP A 75 10.40 -12.04 1.67
C ASP A 75 9.02 -11.93 1.00
N LYS A 76 8.46 -13.08 0.60
CA LYS A 76 7.13 -13.14 0.00
C LYS A 76 6.04 -12.52 0.88
N SER A 77 6.08 -12.79 2.19
CA SER A 77 5.07 -12.27 3.13
C SER A 77 5.15 -10.74 3.24
N ALA A 78 6.36 -10.19 3.28
CA ALA A 78 6.56 -8.74 3.28
C ALA A 78 6.11 -8.10 1.95
N LEU A 79 6.36 -8.75 0.79
CA LEU A 79 5.82 -8.30 -0.51
C LEU A 79 4.30 -8.25 -0.50
N GLU A 80 3.63 -9.31 -0.02
CA GLU A 80 2.17 -9.37 0.10
C GLU A 80 1.62 -8.25 1.00
N ASN A 81 2.26 -7.99 2.14
CA ASN A 81 1.86 -6.91 3.05
C ASN A 81 2.02 -5.52 2.41
N LEU A 82 3.11 -5.28 1.69
CA LEU A 82 3.35 -4.03 0.96
C LEU A 82 2.32 -3.84 -0.17
N ILE A 83 2.04 -4.88 -0.95
CA ILE A 83 1.02 -4.83 -2.02
C ILE A 83 -0.35 -4.52 -1.41
N ASN A 84 -0.77 -5.27 -0.38
CA ASN A 84 -2.07 -5.09 0.27
C ASN A 84 -2.23 -3.72 0.97
N ALA A 85 -1.13 -3.06 1.29
CA ALA A 85 -1.10 -1.69 1.78
C ALA A 85 -1.18 -0.63 0.67
N GLY A 86 -1.16 -1.04 -0.61
CA GLY A 86 -1.28 -0.15 -1.76
C GLY A 86 -0.06 0.75 -2.01
N VAL A 87 1.13 0.40 -1.48
CA VAL A 87 2.33 1.26 -1.59
C VAL A 87 2.85 1.42 -3.01
N PHE A 88 2.42 0.55 -3.94
CA PHE A 88 2.82 0.53 -5.35
C PHE A 88 1.82 1.20 -6.29
N ASN A 89 0.71 1.76 -5.78
CA ASN A 89 -0.38 2.30 -6.60
C ASN A 89 0.08 3.42 -7.57
N ASN A 90 1.13 4.16 -7.22
CA ASN A 90 1.71 5.19 -8.09
C ASN A 90 2.65 4.62 -9.18
N LEU A 91 2.89 3.30 -9.22
CA LEU A 91 3.67 2.63 -10.25
C LEU A 91 2.81 2.10 -11.42
N SER A 92 1.62 2.63 -11.60
CA SER A 92 0.69 2.29 -12.70
C SER A 92 0.27 0.81 -12.74
N ILE A 93 0.23 0.15 -11.60
CA ILE A 93 -0.22 -1.23 -11.46
C ILE A 93 -1.10 -1.36 -10.21
N ASN A 94 -2.21 -2.08 -10.33
CA ASN A 94 -3.14 -2.24 -9.22
C ASN A 94 -2.79 -3.44 -8.33
N GLU A 95 -3.31 -3.42 -7.10
CA GLU A 95 -3.03 -4.43 -6.09
C GLU A 95 -3.47 -5.83 -6.52
N GLN A 96 -4.63 -5.96 -7.16
CA GLN A 96 -5.18 -7.25 -7.59
C GLN A 96 -4.30 -7.89 -8.66
N THR A 97 -3.81 -7.11 -9.61
CA THR A 97 -2.85 -7.57 -10.61
C THR A 97 -1.56 -8.06 -9.94
N LEU A 98 -1.01 -7.31 -8.99
CA LEU A 98 0.22 -7.71 -8.29
C LEU A 98 0.04 -8.99 -7.49
N ILE A 99 -1.01 -9.11 -6.70
CA ILE A 99 -1.27 -10.29 -5.87
C ILE A 99 -1.44 -11.56 -6.71
N ASN A 100 -2.21 -11.47 -7.82
CA ASN A 100 -2.48 -12.64 -8.65
C ASN A 100 -1.27 -13.08 -9.50
N ASN A 101 -0.29 -12.20 -9.73
CA ASN A 101 0.94 -12.54 -10.45
C ASN A 101 2.14 -12.75 -9.52
N LEU A 102 1.98 -12.63 -8.20
CA LEU A 102 3.11 -12.60 -7.26
C LEU A 102 3.96 -13.88 -7.32
N ASP A 103 3.33 -15.04 -7.38
CA ASP A 103 4.07 -16.32 -7.46
C ASP A 103 4.89 -16.43 -8.74
N MET A 104 4.35 -15.97 -9.87
CA MET A 104 5.07 -15.93 -11.14
C MET A 104 6.27 -14.97 -11.07
N ILE A 105 6.09 -13.81 -10.43
CA ILE A 105 7.17 -12.83 -10.25
C ILE A 105 8.27 -13.41 -9.34
N ILE A 106 7.90 -14.07 -8.23
CA ILE A 106 8.86 -14.70 -7.32
C ILE A 106 9.66 -15.78 -8.03
N ASN A 107 8.99 -16.67 -8.75
CA ASN A 107 9.68 -17.71 -9.54
C ASN A 107 10.67 -17.09 -10.54
N TYR A 108 10.29 -16.00 -11.21
CA TYR A 108 11.19 -15.28 -12.09
C TYR A 108 12.41 -14.71 -11.35
N LEU A 109 12.21 -14.11 -10.16
CA LEU A 109 13.30 -13.54 -9.36
C LEU A 109 14.26 -14.63 -8.89
N GLU A 110 13.75 -15.76 -8.41
CA GLU A 110 14.57 -16.90 -7.95
C GLU A 110 15.38 -17.50 -9.10
N LEU A 111 14.78 -17.71 -10.26
CA LEU A 111 15.49 -18.16 -11.45
C LEU A 111 16.59 -17.17 -11.90
N SER A 112 16.30 -15.87 -11.78
CA SER A 112 17.26 -14.83 -12.17
C SER A 112 18.45 -14.73 -11.21
N LEU A 113 18.32 -15.19 -9.97
CA LEU A 113 19.42 -15.25 -9.00
C LEU A 113 20.32 -16.48 -9.21
N ASP A 114 19.74 -17.61 -9.67
CA ASP A 114 20.45 -18.88 -9.83
C ASP A 114 21.29 -18.94 -11.13
N ILE A 115 20.98 -18.11 -12.11
CA ILE A 115 21.59 -18.19 -13.45
C ILE A 115 22.22 -16.85 -13.83
N ASP A 116 23.46 -16.65 -13.38
CA ASP A 116 24.27 -15.44 -13.68
C ASP A 116 24.55 -15.19 -15.17
N SER A 117 24.22 -16.11 -16.07
CA SER A 117 24.63 -16.08 -17.47
C SER A 117 23.52 -16.01 -18.51
N LEU A 118 22.25 -16.12 -18.13
CA LEU A 118 21.12 -16.05 -19.05
C LEU A 118 20.26 -14.81 -18.77
N GLU A 119 20.11 -13.96 -19.78
CA GLU A 119 19.10 -12.89 -19.74
C GLU A 119 17.71 -13.51 -19.76
N ILE A 120 17.13 -13.70 -18.58
CA ILE A 120 15.72 -14.13 -18.45
C ILE A 120 14.84 -12.91 -18.66
N SER A 121 13.97 -12.97 -19.66
CA SER A 121 13.00 -11.91 -19.94
C SER A 121 12.03 -11.71 -18.76
N GLU A 122 11.69 -10.46 -18.48
CA GLU A 122 10.68 -10.16 -17.45
C GLU A 122 9.34 -10.79 -17.80
N PRO A 123 8.60 -11.31 -16.80
CA PRO A 123 7.32 -11.96 -17.04
C PRO A 123 6.27 -10.94 -17.52
N ILE A 124 5.44 -11.35 -18.45
CA ILE A 124 4.26 -10.59 -18.84
C ILE A 124 3.18 -10.85 -17.81
N LEU A 125 2.77 -9.80 -17.09
CA LEU A 125 1.77 -9.91 -16.06
C LEU A 125 0.37 -9.96 -16.68
N GLN A 126 -0.48 -10.84 -16.15
CA GLN A 126 -1.90 -10.85 -16.50
C GLN A 126 -2.61 -9.71 -15.76
N ASP A 127 -3.32 -8.87 -16.51
CA ASP A 127 -4.10 -7.78 -15.93
C ASP A 127 -5.35 -8.31 -15.22
N TYR A 128 -5.60 -7.74 -14.05
CA TYR A 128 -6.80 -7.97 -13.27
C TYR A 128 -7.49 -6.63 -12.96
N PRO A 129 -8.83 -6.60 -12.83
CA PRO A 129 -9.55 -5.39 -12.48
C PRO A 129 -9.14 -4.92 -11.07
N GLU A 130 -9.25 -3.62 -10.82
CA GLU A 130 -9.02 -3.09 -9.48
C GLU A 130 -10.05 -3.66 -8.48
N TYR A 131 -9.66 -3.83 -7.24
CA TYR A 131 -10.58 -4.17 -6.16
C TYR A 131 -11.69 -3.14 -6.03
N SER A 132 -12.88 -3.60 -5.65
CA SER A 132 -13.99 -2.69 -5.34
C SER A 132 -13.60 -1.77 -4.16
N LYS A 133 -14.21 -0.59 -4.09
CA LYS A 133 -13.97 0.36 -2.99
C LYS A 133 -14.21 -0.26 -1.61
N SER A 134 -15.18 -1.18 -1.48
CA SER A 134 -15.45 -1.86 -0.21
C SER A 134 -14.35 -2.84 0.18
N GLU A 135 -13.72 -3.50 -0.80
CA GLU A 135 -12.58 -4.39 -0.58
C GLU A 135 -11.34 -3.60 -0.21
N LEU A 136 -11.05 -2.50 -0.92
CA LEU A 136 -9.92 -1.61 -0.59
C LEU A 136 -10.02 -1.08 0.85
N VAL A 137 -11.21 -0.68 1.32
CA VAL A 137 -11.42 -0.24 2.70
C VAL A 137 -11.19 -1.37 3.72
N LYS A 138 -11.57 -2.61 3.40
CA LYS A 138 -11.26 -3.77 4.25
C LYS A 138 -9.76 -4.05 4.29
N LYS A 139 -9.07 -3.90 3.17
CA LYS A 139 -7.60 -4.02 3.07
C LYS A 139 -6.90 -2.95 3.91
N GLU A 140 -7.37 -1.70 3.90
CA GLU A 140 -6.83 -0.67 4.80
C GLU A 140 -6.87 -1.09 6.27
N LEU A 141 -8.01 -1.62 6.74
CA LEU A 141 -8.13 -2.09 8.12
C LEU A 141 -7.18 -3.25 8.42
N SER A 142 -7.04 -4.20 7.48
CA SER A 142 -6.12 -5.33 7.66
C SER A 142 -4.67 -4.87 7.67
N SER A 143 -4.29 -3.96 6.78
CA SER A 143 -2.91 -3.49 6.58
C SER A 143 -2.46 -2.49 7.64
N PHE A 144 -3.34 -1.60 8.10
CA PHE A 144 -2.98 -0.50 9.03
C PHE A 144 -3.61 -0.63 10.41
N GLY A 145 -4.70 -1.39 10.56
CA GLY A 145 -5.49 -1.46 11.79
C GLY A 145 -6.49 -0.31 11.97
N PHE A 146 -6.58 0.59 10.99
CA PHE A 146 -7.52 1.72 10.97
C PHE A 146 -7.87 2.10 9.52
N TYR A 147 -8.90 2.93 9.34
CA TYR A 147 -9.34 3.38 8.03
C TYR A 147 -8.69 4.71 7.65
N LEU A 148 -7.98 4.74 6.53
CA LEU A 148 -7.39 5.94 5.95
C LEU A 148 -8.39 6.68 5.06
N SER A 149 -9.07 5.97 4.15
CA SER A 149 -9.93 6.58 3.13
C SER A 149 -11.31 6.95 3.67
N SER A 150 -12.05 6.00 4.24
CA SER A 150 -13.38 6.25 4.80
C SER A 150 -13.83 5.10 5.70
N HIS A 151 -14.66 5.40 6.71
CA HIS A 151 -15.26 4.33 7.52
C HIS A 151 -16.31 3.58 6.69
N PRO A 152 -16.41 2.23 6.78
CA PRO A 152 -17.38 1.43 6.01
C PRO A 152 -18.83 1.91 6.10
N VAL A 153 -19.23 2.43 7.26
CA VAL A 153 -20.58 3.00 7.48
C VAL A 153 -20.92 4.10 6.46
N ASN A 154 -19.94 4.85 5.98
CA ASN A 154 -20.17 5.90 4.98
C ASN A 154 -20.56 5.34 3.61
N PHE A 155 -20.14 4.13 3.27
CA PHE A 155 -20.57 3.43 2.05
C PHE A 155 -22.01 2.99 2.15
N TYR A 156 -22.39 2.40 3.28
CA TYR A 156 -23.79 1.97 3.52
C TYR A 156 -24.74 3.16 3.56
N ARG A 157 -24.36 4.29 4.16
CA ARG A 157 -25.15 5.52 4.16
C ARG A 157 -25.39 6.07 2.75
N LYS A 158 -24.36 6.09 1.88
CA LYS A 158 -24.51 6.57 0.49
C LYS A 158 -25.39 5.65 -0.36
N ASN A 159 -25.23 4.33 -0.23
CA ASN A 159 -25.92 3.36 -1.07
C ASN A 159 -27.37 3.11 -0.65
N ASN A 160 -27.68 3.22 0.63
CA ASN A 160 -29.00 2.84 1.16
C ASN A 160 -29.86 4.03 1.63
N LYS A 161 -29.41 5.29 1.45
CA LYS A 161 -30.10 6.51 1.99
C LYS A 161 -30.55 6.37 3.46
N ILE A 162 -29.83 5.60 4.26
CA ILE A 162 -30.16 5.38 5.66
C ILE A 162 -29.71 6.62 6.44
N ASN A 163 -30.67 7.41 6.91
CA ASN A 163 -30.45 8.45 7.90
C ASN A 163 -30.18 7.79 9.26
N THR A 164 -28.91 7.57 9.59
CA THR A 164 -28.56 7.22 10.97
C THR A 164 -28.58 8.51 11.79
N LEU A 165 -29.44 8.60 12.79
CA LEU A 165 -29.46 9.69 13.77
C LEU A 165 -28.08 9.80 14.44
N SER A 166 -27.55 11.01 14.49
CA SER A 166 -26.33 11.30 15.23
C SER A 166 -26.61 11.13 16.72
N LEU A 167 -25.74 10.43 17.46
CA LEU A 167 -25.83 10.27 18.91
C LEU A 167 -25.84 11.59 19.69
N ASN A 168 -25.52 12.71 19.05
CA ASN A 168 -25.54 14.04 19.66
C ASN A 168 -26.96 14.62 19.86
N ASN A 169 -28.00 13.92 19.45
CA ASN A 169 -29.41 14.37 19.64
C ASN A 169 -30.08 13.77 20.88
N TYR A 170 -29.33 13.14 21.77
CA TYR A 170 -29.87 12.54 23.00
C TYR A 170 -29.56 13.31 24.30
N GLU A 171 -29.01 14.53 24.17
CA GLU A 171 -28.92 15.46 25.31
C GLU A 171 -30.04 16.50 25.19
N ASN A 172 -31.24 16.15 25.66
CA ASN A 172 -32.28 17.03 26.23
C ASN A 172 -33.27 16.19 27.03
#